data_88e845ee242b7c4daa10e1aaef4c3be9
#
_entry.id   88e845ee242b7c4daa10e1aaef4c3be9
#
_cell.length_a   1.000
_cell.length_b   1.000
_cell.length_c   1.000
_cell.angle_alpha   90.00
_cell.angle_beta   90.00
_cell.angle_gamma   90.00
#
_symmetry.space_group_name_H-M   'P 1'
#
loop_
_entity.id
_entity.type
_entity.pdbx_description
1 polymer ?
#
loop_
_entity_poly.entity_id
_entity_poly.type
_entity_poly.pdbx_seq_one_letter_code
_entity_poly.pdbx_strand_id
1 'polypeptide(L)'
;MRKNKKAMLVLLSAAMLAGAVSGCSKSSKTEGSIEFTEAASTEASTDASVEETKADPNGETPTDEGYGILREASTNKIGSLNPLTYINSYSSTQIKRCSVILYTYFPNEDNTFCTLSGELAAEDPIKMDDEGKVWQIKIREGVTWENGDPLNANDVYYTWQMILDPKLANLRASNFAKDVIEIDHAMDYFQGKCTWDEVGLKLIDDYTLEIHTVAGHDAREVMTHLAHPANCIINKEYYEKGMNADRTETLYGTSKDYWISAGPFLVDSWTNDAEIVFKKNPNYIFKDKIWLAGIDIKVVADTSTQMQLFDNGEIDYVKLNAETFLQYEEDPRVLYAPGNSVRHITINSANPDQPILGNEKFRQALFYGTDRQTIAKMVKEDPADYIVPTTHIIDLAKGTKFRDTEEGKANTHENYGYDEEKAKQLFSEALAEVGVDKVSLTMIYNDAAPQTVMSEYLQQSWQKLFGADKFELKLQAMPSSQRGDLMRSWKTKPNSYEISWGGWISTDLMPWNAFKYWTTYYSAKNEPYLSEDFDKVFDDANFGEDRFEDGVRLKEVAEMEKM
;
A
#
# COMPACT_ATOMS: atom_id res chain seq x y z
N MET A 1 -30.52 21.84 19.85
CA MET A 1 -29.25 21.70 19.10
C MET A 1 -28.49 20.53 19.70
N ARG A 2 -28.69 19.33 19.21
CA ARG A 2 -27.96 18.14 19.63
C ARG A 2 -26.77 17.97 18.67
N LYS A 3 -25.56 18.15 19.18
CA LYS A 3 -24.32 18.03 18.44
C LYS A 3 -24.06 16.54 18.12
N ASN A 4 -23.96 16.22 16.86
CA ASN A 4 -23.60 14.90 16.35
C ASN A 4 -22.14 14.59 16.68
N LYS A 5 -21.91 13.73 17.67
CA LYS A 5 -20.61 13.13 17.97
C LYS A 5 -20.45 11.76 17.30
N LYS A 6 -21.20 11.48 16.24
CA LYS A 6 -21.33 10.13 15.66
C LYS A 6 -20.19 9.71 14.71
N ALA A 7 -19.29 10.59 14.34
CA ALA A 7 -18.34 10.31 13.25
C ALA A 7 -17.06 9.54 13.65
N MET A 8 -16.78 9.37 14.93
CA MET A 8 -15.40 9.04 15.35
C MET A 8 -15.02 7.56 15.41
N LEU A 9 -15.96 6.63 15.50
CA LEU A 9 -15.63 5.22 15.76
C LEU A 9 -15.85 4.27 14.58
N VAL A 10 -16.59 4.68 13.58
CA VAL A 10 -16.98 3.81 12.45
C VAL A 10 -15.86 3.59 11.45
N LEU A 11 -14.87 4.46 11.42
CA LEU A 11 -13.82 4.47 10.40
C LEU A 11 -12.78 3.34 10.53
N LEU A 12 -12.56 2.80 11.72
CA LEU A 12 -11.45 1.86 11.92
C LEU A 12 -11.71 0.44 11.43
N SER A 13 -12.92 -0.06 11.53
CA SER A 13 -13.19 -1.45 11.12
C SER A 13 -13.33 -1.66 9.60
N ALA A 14 -13.64 -0.61 8.85
CA ALA A 14 -13.76 -0.71 7.39
C ALA A 14 -12.53 -0.15 6.63
N ALA A 15 -11.74 0.72 7.27
CA ALA A 15 -10.63 1.41 6.60
C ALA A 15 -9.30 0.64 6.61
N MET A 16 -9.12 -0.34 7.47
CA MET A 16 -7.86 -1.09 7.56
C MET A 16 -7.63 -2.09 6.41
N LEU A 17 -8.58 -2.26 5.53
CA LEU A 17 -8.45 -3.07 4.33
C LEU A 17 -8.02 -2.27 3.09
N ALA A 18 -7.81 -0.96 3.22
CA ALA A 18 -7.38 -0.15 2.10
C ALA A 18 -6.18 0.70 2.49
N GLY A 19 -5.07 0.49 1.83
CA GLY A 19 -3.87 1.26 2.01
C GLY A 19 -4.07 2.76 1.89
N ALA A 20 -3.34 3.46 2.72
CA ALA A 20 -2.89 4.83 2.63
C ALA A 20 -3.89 5.96 2.80
N VAL A 21 -3.89 6.55 3.97
CA VAL A 21 -4.36 7.92 4.18
C VAL A 21 -3.25 8.73 4.88
N SER A 22 -2.85 9.83 4.27
CA SER A 22 -1.88 10.78 4.81
C SER A 22 -2.53 11.73 5.81
N GLY A 23 -1.89 12.05 6.92
CA GLY A 23 -2.33 13.13 7.78
C GLY A 23 -1.39 13.43 8.96
N CYS A 24 -1.14 14.69 9.21
CA CYS A 24 -0.20 15.20 10.20
C CYS A 24 -0.78 15.35 11.60
N SER A 25 0.05 15.11 12.62
CA SER A 25 -0.30 15.42 14.02
C SER A 25 0.09 16.85 14.40
N LYS A 26 -0.77 17.56 15.10
CA LYS A 26 -0.41 18.80 15.81
C LYS A 26 0.29 18.47 17.12
N SER A 27 1.52 18.90 17.26
CA SER A 27 2.21 19.04 18.56
C SER A 27 1.68 20.27 19.28
N SER A 28 0.91 20.07 20.33
CA SER A 28 0.68 21.13 21.33
C SER A 28 1.86 21.10 22.33
N LYS A 29 2.62 22.18 22.39
CA LYS A 29 3.59 22.42 23.46
C LYS A 29 2.87 22.50 24.79
N THR A 30 3.13 21.55 25.65
CA THR A 30 3.04 21.75 27.10
C THR A 30 4.26 21.09 27.72
N GLU A 31 5.12 21.92 28.29
CA GLU A 31 6.23 21.46 29.11
C GLU A 31 5.69 20.79 30.36
N GLY A 32 6.00 19.53 30.54
CA GLY A 32 5.73 18.76 31.74
C GLY A 32 6.55 17.48 31.71
N SER A 33 7.67 17.52 32.43
CA SER A 33 8.50 16.36 32.72
C SER A 33 7.71 15.28 33.43
N ILE A 34 7.65 14.06 32.86
CA ILE A 34 7.14 12.87 33.55
C ILE A 34 8.30 11.90 33.70
N GLU A 35 8.71 11.72 34.96
CA GLU A 35 9.62 10.68 35.39
C GLU A 35 8.94 9.32 35.26
N PHE A 36 9.63 8.37 34.61
CA PHE A 36 9.25 6.97 34.62
C PHE A 36 9.72 6.32 35.92
N THR A 37 8.77 5.87 36.73
CA THR A 37 9.04 4.92 37.82
C THR A 37 8.70 3.51 37.36
N GLU A 38 9.71 2.63 37.42
CA GLU A 38 9.54 1.17 37.33
C GLU A 38 8.57 0.67 38.41
N ALA A 39 7.61 -0.14 38.05
CA ALA A 39 6.82 -0.93 38.99
C ALA A 39 6.89 -2.41 38.63
N ALA A 40 7.33 -3.15 39.61
CA ALA A 40 7.64 -4.57 39.60
C ALA A 40 6.39 -5.45 39.40
N SER A 41 6.65 -6.60 38.76
CA SER A 41 5.78 -7.76 38.61
C SER A 41 5.23 -8.30 39.93
N THR A 42 3.93 -8.57 39.99
CA THR A 42 3.36 -9.59 40.90
C THR A 42 2.30 -10.37 40.14
N GLU A 43 2.55 -11.69 40.07
CA GLU A 43 1.60 -12.68 39.62
C GLU A 43 0.41 -12.77 40.60
N ALA A 44 -0.81 -12.80 40.06
CA ALA A 44 -1.94 -13.41 40.77
C ALA A 44 -2.94 -13.93 39.75
N SER A 45 -3.04 -15.26 39.75
CA SER A 45 -4.09 -16.03 39.10
C SER A 45 -5.44 -15.74 39.74
N THR A 46 -6.47 -15.47 38.94
CA THR A 46 -7.83 -15.97 39.24
C THR A 46 -8.69 -15.93 37.96
N ASP A 47 -9.22 -17.08 37.67
CA ASP A 47 -10.25 -17.43 36.74
C ASP A 47 -11.53 -16.61 37.01
N ALA A 48 -11.96 -15.83 36.03
CA ALA A 48 -13.35 -15.41 35.91
C ALA A 48 -13.57 -14.92 34.46
N SER A 49 -14.27 -15.71 33.66
CA SER A 49 -14.83 -15.33 32.37
C SER A 49 -15.80 -14.15 32.56
N VAL A 50 -15.36 -12.97 32.26
CA VAL A 50 -16.25 -11.82 32.05
C VAL A 50 -16.26 -11.56 30.54
N GLU A 51 -17.39 -11.86 29.89
CA GLU A 51 -17.73 -11.32 28.59
C GLU A 51 -17.85 -9.78 28.76
N GLU A 52 -16.78 -9.06 28.49
CA GLU A 52 -16.86 -7.62 28.28
C GLU A 52 -17.51 -7.35 26.93
N THR A 53 -18.82 -7.13 26.93
CA THR A 53 -19.50 -6.44 25.83
C THR A 53 -18.92 -5.03 25.73
N LYS A 54 -18.07 -4.79 24.74
CA LYS A 54 -17.56 -3.45 24.46
C LYS A 54 -18.75 -2.57 24.05
N ALA A 55 -19.16 -1.67 24.91
CA ALA A 55 -20.19 -0.69 24.60
C ALA A 55 -19.66 0.33 23.57
N ASP A 56 -20.51 0.74 22.61
CA ASP A 56 -20.32 1.92 21.78
C ASP A 56 -19.95 3.12 22.67
N PRO A 57 -19.01 3.99 22.26
CA PRO A 57 -18.74 5.25 22.97
C PRO A 57 -19.96 6.11 23.24
N ASN A 58 -21.08 5.87 22.55
CA ASN A 58 -22.38 6.49 22.81
C ASN A 58 -23.28 5.65 23.73
N GLY A 59 -22.82 4.50 24.23
CA GLY A 59 -23.56 3.63 25.14
C GLY A 59 -24.61 2.73 24.49
N GLU A 60 -24.60 2.60 23.16
CA GLU A 60 -25.50 1.71 22.43
C GLU A 60 -24.85 0.32 22.25
N THR A 61 -25.55 -0.75 22.50
CA THR A 61 -25.09 -2.12 22.23
C THR A 61 -25.33 -2.46 20.77
N PRO A 62 -24.35 -3.09 20.04
CA PRO A 62 -24.57 -3.53 18.66
C PRO A 62 -25.76 -4.49 18.60
N THR A 63 -26.62 -4.29 17.62
CA THR A 63 -27.62 -5.29 17.23
C THR A 63 -26.98 -6.33 16.30
N ASP A 64 -27.64 -7.46 16.06
CA ASP A 64 -27.21 -8.45 15.07
C ASP A 64 -27.06 -7.83 13.66
N GLU A 65 -27.73 -6.70 13.40
CA GLU A 65 -27.67 -5.94 12.16
C GLU A 65 -26.52 -4.91 12.11
N GLY A 66 -25.82 -4.65 13.23
CA GLY A 66 -24.73 -3.69 13.36
C GLY A 66 -25.17 -2.29 13.83
N TYR A 67 -24.23 -1.33 13.89
CA TYR A 67 -24.45 0.03 14.40
C TYR A 67 -25.12 1.00 13.42
N GLY A 68 -25.11 0.71 12.13
CA GLY A 68 -25.64 1.60 11.11
C GLY A 68 -24.95 1.42 9.76
N ILE A 69 -25.36 2.24 8.81
CA ILE A 69 -24.84 2.25 7.44
C ILE A 69 -23.81 3.37 7.34
N LEU A 70 -22.60 3.04 6.86
CA LEU A 70 -21.58 4.02 6.49
C LEU A 70 -21.89 4.56 5.10
N ARG A 71 -22.09 5.87 4.98
CA ARG A 71 -22.39 6.53 3.72
C ARG A 71 -21.15 7.27 3.23
N GLU A 72 -20.66 6.86 2.07
CA GLU A 72 -19.44 7.39 1.44
C GLU A 72 -19.75 8.06 0.10
N ALA A 73 -18.89 8.99 -0.31
CA ALA A 73 -18.81 9.46 -1.69
C ALA A 73 -17.43 9.18 -2.26
N SER A 74 -17.37 8.79 -3.53
CA SER A 74 -16.12 8.49 -4.25
C SER A 74 -16.00 9.29 -5.52
N THR A 75 -14.80 9.81 -5.80
CA THR A 75 -14.45 10.37 -7.11
C THR A 75 -14.21 9.30 -8.16
N ASN A 76 -13.96 8.06 -7.72
CA ASN A 76 -13.66 6.93 -8.60
C ASN A 76 -14.92 6.07 -8.82
N LYS A 77 -15.09 5.65 -10.06
CA LYS A 77 -16.09 4.66 -10.43
C LYS A 77 -15.64 3.26 -10.04
N ILE A 78 -16.59 2.39 -9.72
CA ILE A 78 -16.36 0.98 -9.50
C ILE A 78 -16.49 0.29 -10.85
N GLY A 79 -15.37 0.08 -11.53
CA GLY A 79 -15.39 -0.53 -12.87
C GLY A 79 -15.61 -2.04 -12.82
N SER A 80 -15.05 -2.72 -11.82
CA SER A 80 -15.16 -4.17 -11.67
C SER A 80 -14.82 -4.60 -10.24
N LEU A 81 -15.51 -5.64 -9.75
CA LEU A 81 -15.18 -6.39 -8.55
C LEU A 81 -14.35 -7.66 -8.84
N ASN A 82 -13.92 -7.88 -10.09
CA ASN A 82 -13.07 -9.03 -10.42
C ASN A 82 -11.66 -8.87 -9.84
N PRO A 83 -11.23 -9.71 -8.88
CA PRO A 83 -9.93 -9.59 -8.23
C PRO A 83 -8.75 -9.88 -9.17
N LEU A 84 -8.98 -10.59 -10.27
CA LEU A 84 -7.91 -10.99 -11.20
C LEU A 84 -7.54 -9.90 -12.20
N THR A 85 -8.39 -8.86 -12.34
CA THR A 85 -8.25 -7.83 -13.39
C THR A 85 -8.31 -6.39 -12.89
N TYR A 86 -8.53 -6.15 -11.60
CA TYR A 86 -8.64 -4.77 -11.09
C TYR A 86 -7.38 -3.93 -11.40
N ILE A 87 -7.58 -2.61 -11.64
CA ILE A 87 -6.54 -1.71 -12.12
C ILE A 87 -6.05 -0.68 -11.07
N ASN A 88 -6.79 -0.49 -9.98
CA ASN A 88 -6.46 0.53 -8.98
C ASN A 88 -6.83 0.11 -7.55
N SER A 89 -6.27 0.80 -6.56
CA SER A 89 -6.48 0.53 -5.14
C SER A 89 -7.93 0.72 -4.69
N TYR A 90 -8.67 1.64 -5.32
CA TYR A 90 -10.08 1.85 -4.99
C TYR A 90 -10.92 0.60 -5.28
N SER A 91 -10.76 0.02 -6.47
CA SER A 91 -11.43 -1.25 -6.83
C SER A 91 -11.03 -2.38 -5.89
N SER A 92 -9.75 -2.51 -5.54
CA SER A 92 -9.28 -3.56 -4.62
C SER A 92 -9.90 -3.42 -3.22
N THR A 93 -10.17 -2.20 -2.76
CA THR A 93 -10.89 -1.96 -1.51
C THR A 93 -12.30 -2.51 -1.55
N GLN A 94 -13.04 -2.24 -2.64
CA GLN A 94 -14.42 -2.73 -2.78
C GLN A 94 -14.47 -4.26 -2.90
N ILE A 95 -13.52 -4.85 -3.61
CA ILE A 95 -13.37 -6.31 -3.71
C ILE A 95 -13.21 -6.93 -2.32
N LYS A 96 -12.31 -6.41 -1.49
CA LYS A 96 -12.11 -6.92 -0.12
C LYS A 96 -13.33 -6.77 0.79
N ARG A 97 -14.23 -5.84 0.53
CA ARG A 97 -15.48 -5.69 1.29
C ARG A 97 -16.46 -6.85 1.06
N CYS A 98 -16.42 -7.49 -0.10
CA CYS A 98 -17.39 -8.52 -0.47
C CYS A 98 -16.78 -9.87 -0.87
N SER A 99 -15.47 -10.02 -0.83
CA SER A 99 -14.75 -11.26 -1.08
C SER A 99 -14.06 -11.77 0.18
N VAL A 100 -13.72 -13.05 0.20
CA VAL A 100 -12.80 -13.66 1.16
C VAL A 100 -11.43 -13.90 0.52
N ILE A 101 -10.43 -14.00 1.36
CA ILE A 101 -9.05 -14.27 0.98
C ILE A 101 -8.43 -15.29 1.96
N LEU A 102 -7.31 -15.91 1.62
CA LEU A 102 -6.70 -16.89 2.53
C LEU A 102 -6.23 -16.25 3.83
N TYR A 103 -5.51 -15.15 3.75
CA TYR A 103 -5.01 -14.39 4.90
C TYR A 103 -5.37 -12.93 4.76
N THR A 104 -5.63 -12.26 5.87
CA THR A 104 -5.96 -10.83 5.88
C THR A 104 -5.43 -10.13 7.13
N TYR A 105 -5.47 -8.81 7.12
CA TYR A 105 -5.08 -7.99 8.25
C TYR A 105 -6.29 -7.68 9.11
N PHE A 106 -6.33 -8.25 10.31
CA PHE A 106 -7.35 -7.92 11.29
C PHE A 106 -6.84 -6.83 12.24
N PRO A 107 -7.68 -5.85 12.60
CA PRO A 107 -7.32 -4.88 13.62
C PRO A 107 -7.03 -5.58 14.95
N ASN A 108 -6.04 -5.07 15.68
CA ASN A 108 -5.79 -5.47 17.05
C ASN A 108 -6.92 -4.93 17.98
N GLU A 109 -6.91 -5.33 19.27
CA GLU A 109 -7.99 -5.01 20.18
C GLU A 109 -8.25 -3.51 20.38
N ASP A 110 -7.20 -2.69 20.36
CA ASP A 110 -7.30 -1.23 20.50
C ASP A 110 -7.50 -0.50 19.17
N ASN A 111 -7.60 -1.23 18.05
CA ASN A 111 -7.73 -0.72 16.70
C ASN A 111 -6.61 0.25 16.27
N THR A 112 -5.45 0.21 16.89
CA THR A 112 -4.29 1.04 16.51
C THR A 112 -3.47 0.43 15.39
N PHE A 113 -3.38 -0.90 15.36
CA PHE A 113 -2.60 -1.67 14.36
C PHE A 113 -3.38 -2.92 13.92
N CYS A 114 -2.74 -3.71 13.05
CA CYS A 114 -3.34 -4.94 12.51
C CYS A 114 -2.43 -6.15 12.77
N THR A 115 -3.04 -7.32 12.80
CA THR A 115 -2.35 -8.61 12.79
C THR A 115 -2.70 -9.36 11.52
N LEU A 116 -1.69 -9.85 10.80
CA LEU A 116 -1.89 -10.73 9.66
C LEU A 116 -2.25 -12.13 10.17
N SER A 117 -3.40 -12.65 9.77
CA SER A 117 -3.85 -13.99 10.17
C SER A 117 -4.82 -14.61 9.18
N GLY A 118 -5.16 -15.88 9.37
CA GLY A 118 -6.05 -16.62 8.49
C GLY A 118 -7.46 -16.07 8.47
N GLU A 119 -7.98 -15.79 7.29
CA GLU A 119 -9.40 -15.55 7.04
C GLU A 119 -10.05 -16.85 6.57
N LEU A 120 -9.87 -17.25 5.32
CA LEU A 120 -10.30 -18.55 4.82
C LEU A 120 -9.33 -19.67 5.23
N ALA A 121 -8.05 -19.36 5.40
CA ALA A 121 -7.10 -20.29 6.02
C ALA A 121 -7.46 -20.49 7.49
N ALA A 122 -7.44 -21.75 7.94
CA ALA A 122 -7.81 -22.11 9.31
C ALA A 122 -6.70 -21.80 10.33
N GLU A 123 -5.46 -21.79 9.87
CA GLU A 123 -4.24 -21.60 10.65
C GLU A 123 -3.13 -21.00 9.79
N ASP A 124 -1.98 -20.69 10.38
CA ASP A 124 -0.79 -20.28 9.65
C ASP A 124 -0.31 -21.38 8.69
N PRO A 125 0.38 -21.03 7.58
CA PRO A 125 0.87 -22.04 6.65
C PRO A 125 1.87 -22.97 7.33
N ILE A 126 1.73 -24.27 7.06
CA ILE A 126 2.55 -25.32 7.65
C ILE A 126 3.74 -25.61 6.74
N LYS A 127 4.95 -25.44 7.25
CA LYS A 127 6.17 -25.76 6.52
C LYS A 127 6.33 -27.29 6.42
N MET A 128 6.45 -27.82 5.20
CA MET A 128 6.49 -29.27 4.92
C MET A 128 7.88 -29.80 4.64
N ASP A 129 8.87 -28.91 4.41
CA ASP A 129 10.26 -29.27 4.16
C ASP A 129 11.22 -28.39 5.00
N ASP A 130 12.47 -28.79 5.12
CA ASP A 130 13.48 -28.06 5.90
C ASP A 130 13.89 -26.73 5.21
N GLU A 131 13.79 -26.67 3.86
CA GLU A 131 14.22 -25.54 3.05
C GLU A 131 13.16 -24.40 3.05
N GLY A 132 11.93 -24.65 3.51
CA GLY A 132 10.84 -23.66 3.45
C GLY A 132 10.32 -23.41 2.03
N LYS A 133 10.43 -24.39 1.15
CA LYS A 133 9.94 -24.32 -0.23
C LYS A 133 8.58 -24.95 -0.43
N VAL A 134 8.14 -25.81 0.50
CA VAL A 134 6.85 -26.53 0.42
C VAL A 134 5.99 -26.12 1.61
N TRP A 135 4.82 -25.58 1.32
CA TRP A 135 3.90 -25.03 2.30
C TRP A 135 2.52 -25.65 2.15
N GLN A 136 1.94 -26.15 3.23
CA GLN A 136 0.57 -26.63 3.25
C GLN A 136 -0.36 -25.59 3.90
N ILE A 137 -1.52 -25.38 3.29
CA ILE A 137 -2.53 -24.42 3.74
C ILE A 137 -3.80 -25.19 4.04
N LYS A 138 -4.28 -25.08 5.28
CA LYS A 138 -5.56 -25.66 5.73
C LYS A 138 -6.68 -24.65 5.53
N ILE A 139 -7.74 -25.07 4.88
CA ILE A 139 -8.93 -24.25 4.63
C ILE A 139 -9.94 -24.45 5.75
N ARG A 140 -10.54 -23.39 6.19
CA ARG A 140 -11.55 -23.37 7.25
C ARG A 140 -12.84 -24.06 6.77
N GLU A 141 -13.34 -24.99 7.55
CA GLU A 141 -14.60 -25.68 7.29
C GLU A 141 -15.82 -24.79 7.60
N GLY A 142 -16.94 -25.06 6.95
CA GLY A 142 -18.23 -24.39 7.20
C GLY A 142 -18.37 -22.99 6.60
N VAL A 143 -17.41 -22.53 5.83
CA VAL A 143 -17.52 -21.27 5.08
C VAL A 143 -18.45 -21.47 3.88
N THR A 144 -19.30 -20.47 3.60
CA THR A 144 -20.27 -20.54 2.50
C THR A 144 -20.27 -19.26 1.65
N TRP A 145 -20.64 -19.41 0.41
CA TRP A 145 -21.05 -18.31 -0.45
C TRP A 145 -22.40 -17.73 0.00
N GLU A 146 -22.75 -16.55 -0.54
CA GLU A 146 -24.03 -15.85 -0.27
C GLU A 146 -25.26 -16.75 -0.52
N ASN A 147 -25.21 -17.65 -1.47
CA ASN A 147 -26.28 -18.60 -1.83
C ASN A 147 -26.34 -19.84 -0.93
N GLY A 148 -25.40 -19.98 0.02
CA GLY A 148 -25.31 -21.10 0.93
C GLY A 148 -24.47 -22.28 0.42
N ASP A 149 -23.93 -22.22 -0.77
CA ASP A 149 -23.02 -23.25 -1.29
C ASP A 149 -21.71 -23.25 -0.48
N PRO A 150 -21.09 -24.42 -0.23
CA PRO A 150 -19.83 -24.49 0.47
C PRO A 150 -18.70 -23.80 -0.29
N LEU A 151 -17.85 -23.08 0.44
CA LEU A 151 -16.61 -22.52 -0.07
C LEU A 151 -15.45 -23.29 0.56
N ASN A 152 -14.58 -23.86 -0.27
CA ASN A 152 -13.49 -24.72 0.20
C ASN A 152 -12.23 -24.63 -0.69
N ALA A 153 -11.30 -25.59 -0.55
CA ALA A 153 -10.05 -25.61 -1.28
C ALA A 153 -10.22 -25.70 -2.82
N ASN A 154 -11.33 -26.26 -3.30
CA ASN A 154 -11.61 -26.32 -4.74
C ASN A 154 -11.85 -24.94 -5.35
N ASP A 155 -12.49 -24.00 -4.61
CA ASP A 155 -12.70 -22.62 -5.07
C ASP A 155 -11.36 -21.86 -5.13
N VAL A 156 -10.50 -22.07 -4.13
CA VAL A 156 -9.16 -21.48 -4.09
C VAL A 156 -8.32 -21.99 -5.27
N TYR A 157 -8.30 -23.31 -5.46
CA TYR A 157 -7.56 -23.95 -6.54
C TYR A 157 -8.06 -23.49 -7.93
N TYR A 158 -9.39 -23.38 -8.09
CA TYR A 158 -9.98 -22.82 -9.31
C TYR A 158 -9.56 -21.36 -9.51
N THR A 159 -9.52 -20.55 -8.44
CA THR A 159 -9.05 -19.17 -8.52
C THR A 159 -7.60 -19.11 -9.02
N TRP A 160 -6.73 -19.97 -8.50
CA TRP A 160 -5.33 -20.07 -8.93
C TRP A 160 -5.18 -20.48 -10.40
N GLN A 161 -6.05 -21.39 -10.87
CA GLN A 161 -6.07 -21.75 -12.29
C GLN A 161 -6.48 -20.57 -13.18
N MET A 162 -7.49 -19.82 -12.77
CA MET A 162 -8.00 -18.71 -13.58
C MET A 162 -7.04 -17.51 -13.60
N ILE A 163 -6.42 -17.17 -12.46
CA ILE A 163 -5.48 -16.03 -12.43
C ILE A 163 -4.27 -16.27 -13.35
N LEU A 164 -3.81 -17.52 -13.48
CA LEU A 164 -2.66 -17.90 -14.30
C LEU A 164 -3.04 -18.38 -15.71
N ASP A 165 -4.34 -18.45 -16.09
CA ASP A 165 -4.75 -18.95 -17.41
C ASP A 165 -4.14 -18.09 -18.54
N PRO A 166 -3.31 -18.71 -19.44
CA PRO A 166 -2.66 -17.98 -20.52
C PRO A 166 -3.62 -17.30 -21.50
N LYS A 167 -4.85 -17.83 -21.66
CA LYS A 167 -5.85 -17.26 -22.57
C LYS A 167 -6.53 -16.05 -21.99
N LEU A 168 -6.76 -16.03 -20.67
CA LEU A 168 -7.33 -14.90 -19.96
C LEU A 168 -6.34 -13.75 -19.86
N ALA A 169 -5.03 -14.05 -19.84
CA ALA A 169 -3.95 -13.07 -19.74
C ALA A 169 -4.20 -12.02 -18.64
N ASN A 170 -4.63 -12.49 -17.47
CA ASN A 170 -5.08 -11.64 -16.37
C ASN A 170 -4.00 -10.67 -15.93
N LEU A 171 -4.38 -9.42 -15.72
CA LEU A 171 -3.46 -8.33 -15.34
C LEU A 171 -2.70 -8.61 -14.04
N ARG A 172 -3.30 -9.38 -13.12
CA ARG A 172 -2.71 -9.70 -11.81
C ARG A 172 -1.94 -11.01 -11.77
N ALA A 173 -1.82 -11.72 -12.89
CA ALA A 173 -1.10 -12.99 -12.96
C ALA A 173 0.36 -12.88 -12.48
N SER A 174 1.08 -11.83 -12.87
CA SER A 174 2.46 -11.62 -12.44
C SER A 174 2.57 -11.36 -10.93
N ASN A 175 1.63 -10.62 -10.34
CA ASN A 175 1.61 -10.41 -8.90
C ASN A 175 1.38 -11.73 -8.13
N PHE A 176 0.55 -12.62 -8.67
CA PHE A 176 0.31 -13.92 -8.07
C PHE A 176 1.49 -14.89 -8.29
N ALA A 177 2.04 -14.94 -9.49
CA ALA A 177 3.12 -15.87 -9.81
C ALA A 177 4.43 -15.53 -9.10
N LYS A 178 4.73 -14.23 -8.96
CA LYS A 178 6.00 -13.74 -8.41
C LYS A 178 5.85 -12.32 -7.87
N ASP A 179 5.74 -12.20 -6.56
CA ASP A 179 5.83 -10.93 -5.84
C ASP A 179 6.66 -11.12 -4.56
N VAL A 180 6.03 -11.42 -3.42
CA VAL A 180 6.72 -11.74 -2.15
C VAL A 180 7.35 -13.13 -2.20
N ILE A 181 6.63 -14.09 -2.77
CA ILE A 181 7.14 -15.43 -3.09
C ILE A 181 7.09 -15.64 -4.60
N GLU A 182 7.95 -16.49 -5.12
CA GLU A 182 7.89 -16.99 -6.49
C GLU A 182 7.38 -18.43 -6.48
N ILE A 183 6.17 -18.63 -7.03
CA ILE A 183 5.54 -19.94 -7.13
C ILE A 183 6.19 -20.70 -8.28
N ASP A 184 6.60 -21.92 -8.01
CA ASP A 184 7.32 -22.76 -8.97
C ASP A 184 6.50 -22.96 -10.25
N HIS A 185 7.14 -22.73 -11.41
CA HIS A 185 6.55 -22.80 -12.76
C HIS A 185 5.29 -21.95 -13.02
N ALA A 186 4.83 -21.11 -12.08
CA ALA A 186 3.60 -20.30 -12.27
C ALA A 186 3.74 -19.31 -13.42
N MET A 187 4.88 -18.62 -13.52
CA MET A 187 5.13 -17.68 -14.62
C MET A 187 5.33 -18.40 -15.98
N ASP A 188 5.94 -19.57 -15.97
CA ASP A 188 6.12 -20.39 -17.18
C ASP A 188 4.77 -20.88 -17.72
N TYR A 189 3.86 -21.31 -16.84
CA TYR A 189 2.51 -21.67 -17.23
C TYR A 189 1.74 -20.48 -17.81
N PHE A 190 1.76 -19.34 -17.14
CA PHE A 190 1.13 -18.10 -17.62
C PHE A 190 1.62 -17.68 -19.01
N GLN A 191 2.90 -17.95 -19.31
CA GLN A 191 3.52 -17.68 -20.60
C GLN A 191 3.32 -18.84 -21.63
N GLY A 192 2.61 -19.89 -21.26
CA GLY A 192 2.33 -21.05 -22.13
C GLY A 192 3.55 -21.94 -22.39
N LYS A 193 4.56 -21.92 -21.50
CA LYS A 193 5.80 -22.70 -21.66
C LYS A 193 5.75 -24.08 -21.01
N CYS A 194 4.85 -24.32 -20.06
CA CYS A 194 4.67 -25.59 -19.37
C CYS A 194 3.17 -25.92 -19.20
N THR A 195 2.87 -27.09 -18.68
CA THR A 195 1.50 -27.53 -18.36
C THR A 195 1.12 -27.16 -16.92
N TRP A 196 -0.18 -27.14 -16.61
CA TRP A 196 -0.66 -26.87 -15.25
C TRP A 196 -0.13 -27.87 -14.19
N ASP A 197 0.06 -29.12 -14.58
CA ASP A 197 0.53 -30.18 -13.67
C ASP A 197 1.95 -29.92 -13.15
N GLU A 198 2.73 -29.11 -13.88
CA GLU A 198 4.10 -28.72 -13.50
C GLU A 198 4.12 -27.53 -12.52
N VAL A 199 3.00 -26.75 -12.41
CA VAL A 199 2.92 -25.61 -11.51
C VAL A 199 2.96 -26.07 -10.05
N GLY A 200 3.69 -25.36 -9.23
CA GLY A 200 3.85 -25.61 -7.79
C GLY A 200 2.60 -25.36 -6.94
N LEU A 201 1.40 -25.59 -7.49
CA LEU A 201 0.11 -25.39 -6.81
C LEU A 201 -0.67 -26.71 -6.85
N LYS A 202 -1.02 -27.26 -5.69
CA LYS A 202 -1.66 -28.57 -5.60
C LYS A 202 -2.92 -28.50 -4.76
N LEU A 203 -3.96 -29.20 -5.19
CA LEU A 203 -5.14 -29.51 -4.42
C LEU A 203 -4.94 -30.90 -3.82
N ILE A 204 -4.83 -30.99 -2.49
CA ILE A 204 -4.59 -32.25 -1.78
C ILE A 204 -5.93 -32.92 -1.44
N ASP A 205 -6.84 -32.15 -0.88
CA ASP A 205 -8.22 -32.54 -0.58
C ASP A 205 -9.12 -31.30 -0.49
N ASP A 206 -10.41 -31.45 -0.16
CA ASP A 206 -11.40 -30.38 -0.12
C ASP A 206 -11.04 -29.25 0.88
N TYR A 207 -10.09 -29.46 1.79
CA TYR A 207 -9.68 -28.49 2.81
C TYR A 207 -8.17 -28.32 2.93
N THR A 208 -7.41 -28.85 1.97
CA THR A 208 -5.95 -28.79 2.01
C THR A 208 -5.39 -28.43 0.65
N LEU A 209 -4.55 -27.39 0.63
CA LEU A 209 -3.79 -26.95 -0.52
C LEU A 209 -2.29 -27.04 -0.21
N GLU A 210 -1.48 -27.13 -1.25
CA GLU A 210 -0.02 -27.11 -1.13
C GLU A 210 0.58 -26.14 -2.17
N ILE A 211 1.57 -25.36 -1.72
CA ILE A 211 2.32 -24.41 -2.54
C ILE A 211 3.78 -24.78 -2.52
N HIS A 212 4.39 -24.90 -3.71
CA HIS A 212 5.83 -25.05 -3.91
C HIS A 212 6.39 -23.74 -4.45
N THR A 213 7.52 -23.31 -3.90
CA THR A 213 8.18 -22.06 -4.25
C THR A 213 9.59 -22.32 -4.76
N VAL A 214 10.10 -21.42 -5.61
CA VAL A 214 11.45 -21.51 -6.18
C VAL A 214 12.53 -21.37 -5.09
N ALA A 215 12.33 -20.42 -4.16
CA ALA A 215 13.22 -20.19 -3.02
C ALA A 215 12.52 -20.56 -1.70
N GLY A 216 13.31 -20.82 -0.64
CA GLY A 216 12.76 -20.99 0.70
C GLY A 216 12.17 -19.70 1.24
N HIS A 217 11.08 -19.80 2.00
CA HIS A 217 10.37 -18.67 2.61
C HIS A 217 10.03 -18.97 4.07
N ASP A 218 9.60 -17.94 4.81
CA ASP A 218 8.95 -18.11 6.11
C ASP A 218 7.42 -18.02 5.99
N ALA A 219 6.72 -18.39 7.05
CA ALA A 219 5.26 -18.37 7.07
C ALA A 219 4.68 -16.97 6.83
N ARG A 220 5.35 -15.93 7.33
CA ARG A 220 4.92 -14.53 7.18
C ARG A 220 4.99 -14.09 5.72
N GLU A 221 6.00 -14.49 4.99
CA GLU A 221 6.15 -14.19 3.56
C GLU A 221 5.04 -14.85 2.75
N VAL A 222 4.77 -16.12 3.01
CA VAL A 222 3.65 -16.85 2.36
C VAL A 222 2.31 -16.19 2.67
N MET A 223 2.04 -15.87 3.94
CA MET A 223 0.81 -15.19 4.35
C MET A 223 0.68 -13.81 3.69
N THR A 224 1.75 -13.03 3.67
CA THR A 224 1.75 -11.68 3.07
C THR A 224 1.45 -11.74 1.57
N HIS A 225 2.05 -12.68 0.86
CA HIS A 225 1.78 -12.90 -0.55
C HIS A 225 0.31 -13.25 -0.79
N LEU A 226 -0.22 -14.18 0.00
CA LEU A 226 -1.60 -14.66 -0.13
C LEU A 226 -2.65 -13.67 0.44
N ALA A 227 -2.24 -12.63 1.15
CA ALA A 227 -3.10 -11.51 1.58
C ALA A 227 -3.26 -10.41 0.51
N HIS A 228 -2.54 -10.50 -0.61
CA HIS A 228 -2.68 -9.55 -1.70
C HIS A 228 -4.08 -9.63 -2.35
N PRO A 229 -4.76 -8.49 -2.65
CA PRO A 229 -6.14 -8.49 -3.15
C PRO A 229 -6.40 -9.32 -4.41
N ALA A 230 -5.38 -9.58 -5.22
CA ALA A 230 -5.46 -10.46 -6.38
C ALA A 230 -5.76 -11.93 -6.01
N ASN A 231 -5.57 -12.29 -4.74
CA ASN A 231 -5.83 -13.63 -4.20
C ASN A 231 -7.22 -13.77 -3.57
N CYS A 232 -8.10 -12.75 -3.71
CA CYS A 232 -9.51 -12.91 -3.34
C CYS A 232 -10.15 -14.04 -4.16
N ILE A 233 -10.92 -14.87 -3.47
CA ILE A 233 -11.46 -16.10 -4.07
C ILE A 233 -12.63 -15.77 -4.99
N ILE A 234 -12.63 -16.38 -6.17
CA ILE A 234 -13.71 -16.28 -7.15
C ILE A 234 -14.62 -17.51 -7.09
N ASN A 235 -15.91 -17.31 -7.34
CA ASN A 235 -16.87 -18.39 -7.46
C ASN A 235 -16.86 -18.96 -8.89
N LYS A 236 -16.65 -20.25 -9.02
CA LYS A 236 -16.55 -20.93 -10.32
C LYS A 236 -17.81 -20.78 -11.16
N GLU A 237 -19.00 -21.00 -10.58
CA GLU A 237 -20.26 -20.93 -11.32
C GLU A 237 -20.49 -19.54 -11.92
N TYR A 238 -20.33 -18.49 -11.11
CA TYR A 238 -20.53 -17.11 -11.58
C TYR A 238 -19.41 -16.65 -12.53
N TYR A 239 -18.19 -17.16 -12.35
CA TYR A 239 -17.08 -16.86 -13.26
C TYR A 239 -17.30 -17.47 -14.63
N GLU A 240 -17.71 -18.74 -14.69
CA GLU A 240 -18.03 -19.47 -15.94
C GLU A 240 -19.30 -18.95 -16.58
N LYS A 241 -20.33 -18.54 -15.82
CA LYS A 241 -21.55 -17.90 -16.33
C LYS A 241 -21.23 -16.65 -17.16
N GLY A 242 -20.20 -15.89 -16.76
CA GLY A 242 -19.76 -14.70 -17.47
C GLY A 242 -18.74 -14.96 -18.59
N MET A 243 -18.23 -16.18 -18.73
CA MET A 243 -17.14 -16.53 -19.64
C MET A 243 -17.59 -16.52 -21.10
N ASN A 244 -16.81 -15.85 -21.97
CA ASN A 244 -17.05 -15.89 -23.41
C ASN A 244 -16.68 -17.26 -24.03
N ALA A 245 -17.13 -17.51 -25.25
CA ALA A 245 -16.95 -18.81 -25.94
C ALA A 245 -15.46 -19.16 -26.17
N ASP A 246 -14.60 -18.17 -26.41
CA ASP A 246 -13.19 -18.37 -26.68
C ASP A 246 -12.36 -18.47 -25.38
N ARG A 247 -13.00 -18.27 -24.22
CA ARG A 247 -12.38 -18.25 -22.89
C ARG A 247 -11.23 -17.25 -22.74
N THR A 248 -11.43 -16.06 -23.28
CA THR A 248 -10.45 -14.96 -23.21
C THR A 248 -10.91 -13.81 -22.31
N GLU A 249 -12.19 -13.80 -21.93
CA GLU A 249 -12.80 -12.74 -21.13
C GLU A 249 -14.00 -13.26 -20.34
N THR A 250 -14.26 -12.68 -19.17
CA THR A 250 -15.43 -12.96 -18.36
C THR A 250 -16.11 -11.67 -17.91
N LEU A 251 -17.43 -11.71 -17.76
CA LEU A 251 -18.23 -10.64 -17.15
C LEU A 251 -18.23 -10.69 -15.61
N TYR A 252 -17.47 -11.61 -14.99
CA TYR A 252 -17.41 -11.74 -13.53
C TYR A 252 -17.03 -10.41 -12.88
N GLY A 253 -17.81 -10.00 -11.90
CA GLY A 253 -17.59 -8.75 -11.16
C GLY A 253 -17.90 -7.46 -11.92
N THR A 254 -18.62 -7.51 -13.06
CA THR A 254 -19.03 -6.29 -13.79
C THR A 254 -20.45 -5.81 -13.43
N SER A 255 -21.23 -6.66 -12.80
CA SER A 255 -22.57 -6.36 -12.28
C SER A 255 -22.97 -7.38 -11.22
N LYS A 256 -24.06 -7.10 -10.49
CA LYS A 256 -24.61 -8.05 -9.50
C LYS A 256 -25.02 -9.40 -10.14
N ASP A 257 -25.42 -9.42 -11.40
CA ASP A 257 -25.81 -10.66 -12.10
C ASP A 257 -24.64 -11.63 -12.32
N TYR A 258 -23.43 -11.09 -12.33
CA TYR A 258 -22.17 -11.82 -12.49
C TYR A 258 -21.29 -11.75 -11.24
N TRP A 259 -21.92 -11.57 -10.07
CA TRP A 259 -21.21 -11.48 -8.79
C TRP A 259 -21.94 -12.28 -7.71
N ILE A 260 -21.17 -12.89 -6.84
CA ILE A 260 -21.62 -13.50 -5.60
C ILE A 260 -20.57 -13.22 -4.51
N SER A 261 -21.02 -12.88 -3.33
CA SER A 261 -20.18 -12.49 -2.20
C SER A 261 -19.94 -13.67 -1.25
N ALA A 262 -18.79 -13.64 -0.56
CA ALA A 262 -18.52 -14.51 0.60
C ALA A 262 -17.84 -13.73 1.74
N GLY A 263 -17.50 -12.46 1.50
CA GLY A 263 -16.77 -11.58 2.44
C GLY A 263 -17.66 -10.95 3.51
N PRO A 264 -17.11 -9.94 4.23
CA PRO A 264 -17.80 -9.23 5.31
C PRO A 264 -19.15 -8.63 4.93
N PHE A 265 -19.28 -8.22 3.67
CA PHE A 265 -20.50 -7.62 3.13
C PHE A 265 -20.96 -8.31 1.85
N LEU A 266 -22.25 -8.30 1.63
CA LEU A 266 -22.92 -8.71 0.40
C LEU A 266 -23.18 -7.48 -0.47
N VAL A 267 -23.07 -7.61 -1.78
CA VAL A 267 -23.52 -6.58 -2.71
C VAL A 267 -25.05 -6.60 -2.76
N ASP A 268 -25.70 -5.61 -2.18
CA ASP A 268 -27.16 -5.50 -2.18
C ASP A 268 -27.70 -4.95 -3.51
N SER A 269 -27.17 -3.82 -3.93
CA SER A 269 -27.47 -3.22 -5.23
C SER A 269 -26.21 -2.59 -5.85
N TRP A 270 -26.18 -2.54 -7.18
CA TRP A 270 -25.09 -1.93 -7.92
C TRP A 270 -25.61 -1.31 -9.23
N THR A 271 -25.51 0.00 -9.29
CA THR A 271 -25.78 0.79 -10.51
C THR A 271 -24.45 1.35 -11.00
N ASN A 272 -23.96 0.84 -12.12
CA ASN A 272 -22.68 1.25 -12.69
C ASN A 272 -22.60 2.77 -12.80
N ASP A 273 -21.42 3.30 -12.45
CA ASP A 273 -21.10 4.74 -12.48
C ASP A 273 -21.93 5.63 -11.55
N ALA A 274 -22.83 5.09 -10.75
CA ALA A 274 -23.68 5.87 -9.85
C ALA A 274 -23.52 5.48 -8.38
N GLU A 275 -23.76 4.21 -8.05
CA GLU A 275 -23.72 3.76 -6.66
C GLU A 275 -23.51 2.25 -6.53
N ILE A 276 -22.97 1.85 -5.38
CA ILE A 276 -22.99 0.48 -4.90
C ILE A 276 -23.41 0.47 -3.44
N VAL A 277 -24.28 -0.46 -3.08
CA VAL A 277 -24.78 -0.67 -1.73
C VAL A 277 -24.34 -2.03 -1.23
N PHE A 278 -23.71 -2.04 -0.09
CA PHE A 278 -23.29 -3.25 0.62
C PHE A 278 -24.13 -3.42 1.89
N LYS A 279 -24.50 -4.66 2.22
CA LYS A 279 -25.11 -5.03 3.50
C LYS A 279 -24.26 -6.05 4.23
N LYS A 280 -24.28 -6.04 5.55
CA LYS A 280 -23.56 -7.00 6.39
C LYS A 280 -23.91 -8.45 5.96
N ASN A 281 -22.88 -9.27 5.82
CA ASN A 281 -23.06 -10.70 5.55
C ASN A 281 -23.32 -11.46 6.85
N PRO A 282 -24.53 -11.99 7.10
CA PRO A 282 -24.83 -12.72 8.32
C PRO A 282 -24.12 -14.08 8.41
N ASN A 283 -23.59 -14.57 7.29
CA ASN A 283 -22.90 -15.85 7.19
C ASN A 283 -21.37 -15.71 7.16
N TYR A 284 -20.86 -14.46 7.24
CA TYR A 284 -19.42 -14.25 7.28
C TYR A 284 -18.80 -14.87 8.54
N ILE A 285 -17.69 -15.58 8.37
CA ILE A 285 -17.03 -16.33 9.47
C ILE A 285 -16.60 -15.46 10.66
N PHE A 286 -16.33 -14.17 10.42
CA PHE A 286 -15.99 -13.20 11.47
C PHE A 286 -17.04 -12.09 11.58
N LYS A 287 -18.32 -12.41 11.34
CA LYS A 287 -19.45 -11.45 11.39
C LYS A 287 -19.51 -10.64 12.68
N ASP A 288 -19.08 -11.23 13.80
CA ASP A 288 -19.10 -10.57 15.11
C ASP A 288 -18.02 -9.46 15.23
N LYS A 289 -17.03 -9.46 14.32
CA LYS A 289 -16.05 -8.39 14.19
C LYS A 289 -16.52 -7.26 13.26
N ILE A 290 -17.65 -7.43 12.58
CA ILE A 290 -18.20 -6.44 11.64
C ILE A 290 -19.28 -5.63 12.34
N TRP A 291 -19.01 -4.38 12.60
CA TRP A 291 -19.88 -3.48 13.36
C TRP A 291 -20.90 -2.73 12.49
N LEU A 292 -20.58 -2.52 11.21
CA LEU A 292 -21.47 -1.83 10.28
C LEU A 292 -22.60 -2.74 9.80
N ALA A 293 -23.82 -2.22 9.71
CA ALA A 293 -24.95 -2.88 9.06
C ALA A 293 -24.80 -2.88 7.52
N GLY A 294 -24.11 -1.89 6.97
CA GLY A 294 -23.87 -1.77 5.54
C GLY A 294 -22.98 -0.59 5.18
N ILE A 295 -22.72 -0.43 3.89
CA ILE A 295 -21.95 0.68 3.33
C ILE A 295 -22.62 1.12 2.04
N ASP A 296 -23.00 2.40 1.96
CA ASP A 296 -23.56 3.02 0.76
C ASP A 296 -22.52 3.93 0.12
N ILE A 297 -22.17 3.68 -1.12
CA ILE A 297 -21.17 4.47 -1.84
C ILE A 297 -21.81 5.11 -3.07
N LYS A 298 -21.81 6.45 -3.09
CA LYS A 298 -22.21 7.24 -4.25
C LYS A 298 -21.00 7.67 -5.06
N VAL A 299 -21.07 7.63 -6.38
CA VAL A 299 -20.04 8.18 -7.24
C VAL A 299 -20.31 9.68 -7.45
N VAL A 300 -19.44 10.50 -6.87
CA VAL A 300 -19.52 11.97 -6.93
C VAL A 300 -18.14 12.49 -7.28
N ALA A 301 -17.92 12.86 -8.53
CA ALA A 301 -16.61 13.22 -9.05
C ALA A 301 -16.03 14.53 -8.48
N ASP A 302 -16.90 15.47 -8.11
CA ASP A 302 -16.51 16.79 -7.62
C ASP A 302 -16.36 16.82 -6.11
N THR A 303 -15.17 17.18 -5.61
CA THR A 303 -14.85 17.21 -4.18
C THR A 303 -15.67 18.28 -3.44
N SER A 304 -15.96 19.42 -4.07
CA SER A 304 -16.77 20.48 -3.44
C SER A 304 -18.20 19.99 -3.22
N THR A 305 -18.74 19.21 -4.14
CA THR A 305 -20.03 18.55 -3.99
C THR A 305 -19.99 17.51 -2.86
N GLN A 306 -18.92 16.72 -2.74
CA GLN A 306 -18.75 15.78 -1.61
C GLN A 306 -18.72 16.53 -0.27
N MET A 307 -18.05 17.68 -0.19
CA MET A 307 -18.05 18.52 1.03
C MET A 307 -19.44 19.00 1.39
N GLN A 308 -20.25 19.43 0.41
CA GLN A 308 -21.64 19.83 0.65
C GLN A 308 -22.50 18.66 1.16
N LEU A 309 -22.34 17.47 0.59
CA LEU A 309 -23.03 16.26 1.07
C LEU A 309 -22.65 15.94 2.52
N PHE A 310 -21.37 16.09 2.86
CA PHE A 310 -20.88 15.90 4.23
C PHE A 310 -21.47 16.94 5.19
N ASP A 311 -21.45 18.20 4.84
CA ASP A 311 -22.01 19.29 5.68
C ASP A 311 -23.54 19.17 5.86
N ASN A 312 -24.24 18.64 4.85
CA ASN A 312 -25.65 18.32 4.91
C ASN A 312 -25.97 17.04 5.72
N GLY A 313 -24.95 16.25 6.08
CA GLY A 313 -25.12 14.95 6.76
C GLY A 313 -25.64 13.85 5.85
N GLU A 314 -25.44 13.96 4.54
CA GLU A 314 -25.82 12.94 3.56
C GLU A 314 -24.76 11.86 3.39
N ILE A 315 -23.49 12.17 3.72
CA ILE A 315 -22.37 11.22 3.84
C ILE A 315 -21.70 11.39 5.20
N ASP A 316 -21.07 10.35 5.69
CA ASP A 316 -20.50 10.29 7.04
C ASP A 316 -19.01 10.62 7.06
N TYR A 317 -18.36 10.58 5.89
CA TYR A 317 -16.93 10.77 5.74
C TYR A 317 -16.61 11.36 4.37
N VAL A 318 -15.63 12.24 4.34
CA VAL A 318 -15.04 12.81 3.11
C VAL A 318 -13.54 12.96 3.26
N LYS A 319 -12.80 12.64 2.21
CA LYS A 319 -11.36 12.85 2.20
C LYS A 319 -11.05 14.27 1.71
N LEU A 320 -10.41 15.05 2.56
CA LEU A 320 -9.97 16.39 2.19
C LEU A 320 -8.81 16.34 1.19
N ASN A 321 -8.87 17.17 0.17
CA ASN A 321 -7.70 17.50 -0.65
C ASN A 321 -7.02 18.76 -0.09
N ALA A 322 -5.89 19.18 -0.69
CA ALA A 322 -5.15 20.33 -0.19
C ALA A 322 -5.96 21.64 -0.16
N GLU A 323 -6.86 21.84 -1.12
CA GLU A 323 -7.70 23.04 -1.21
C GLU A 323 -8.79 23.03 -0.14
N THR A 324 -9.52 21.94 -0.02
CA THR A 324 -10.56 21.79 1.00
C THR A 324 -9.96 21.71 2.40
N PHE A 325 -8.76 21.14 2.56
CA PHE A 325 -8.07 21.12 3.85
C PHE A 325 -7.83 22.52 4.42
N LEU A 326 -7.40 23.48 3.61
CA LEU A 326 -7.18 24.86 4.06
C LEU A 326 -8.45 25.54 4.57
N GLN A 327 -9.63 25.13 4.08
CA GLN A 327 -10.92 25.66 4.51
C GLN A 327 -11.42 25.04 5.82
N TYR A 328 -11.03 23.77 6.07
CA TYR A 328 -11.53 22.97 7.20
C TYR A 328 -10.44 22.65 8.23
N GLU A 329 -9.21 23.18 8.10
CA GLU A 329 -8.07 22.87 8.98
C GLU A 329 -8.38 22.97 10.47
N GLU A 330 -9.19 23.97 10.87
CA GLU A 330 -9.58 24.19 12.27
C GLU A 330 -10.92 23.55 12.65
N ASP A 331 -11.57 22.85 11.72
CA ASP A 331 -12.83 22.16 11.99
C ASP A 331 -12.57 20.97 12.92
N PRO A 332 -13.27 20.88 14.08
CA PRO A 332 -13.05 19.80 15.03
C PRO A 332 -13.44 18.41 14.52
N ARG A 333 -14.08 18.32 13.35
CA ARG A 333 -14.39 17.04 12.67
C ARG A 333 -13.21 16.49 11.87
N VAL A 334 -12.15 17.29 11.64
CA VAL A 334 -10.97 16.85 10.89
C VAL A 334 -10.19 15.85 11.72
N LEU A 335 -9.97 14.67 11.15
CA LEU A 335 -9.16 13.61 11.71
C LEU A 335 -7.86 13.46 10.90
N TYR A 336 -6.77 13.31 11.62
CA TYR A 336 -5.46 13.07 11.05
C TYR A 336 -5.10 11.60 11.24
N ALA A 337 -4.73 10.92 10.17
CA ALA A 337 -4.18 9.58 10.23
C ALA A 337 -2.66 9.62 9.99
N PRO A 338 -1.87 8.79 10.69
CA PRO A 338 -0.44 8.70 10.44
C PRO A 338 -0.17 8.32 8.98
N GLY A 339 0.75 9.05 8.33
CA GLY A 339 1.21 8.71 6.99
C GLY A 339 2.14 7.48 7.02
N ASN A 340 2.10 6.72 5.94
CA ASN A 340 3.03 5.63 5.66
C ASN A 340 3.66 5.79 4.26
N SER A 341 3.68 7.00 3.75
CA SER A 341 4.28 7.33 2.44
C SER A 341 5.70 7.83 2.63
N VAL A 342 6.58 7.46 1.71
CA VAL A 342 7.89 8.09 1.56
C VAL A 342 7.86 8.91 0.28
N ARG A 343 8.22 10.18 0.37
CA ARG A 343 8.31 11.09 -0.76
C ARG A 343 9.77 11.34 -1.10
N HIS A 344 10.07 11.38 -2.37
CA HIS A 344 11.41 11.66 -2.87
C HIS A 344 11.38 12.44 -4.18
N ILE A 345 12.54 12.93 -4.58
CA ILE A 345 12.76 13.50 -5.90
C ILE A 345 13.33 12.41 -6.78
N THR A 346 12.59 12.06 -7.83
CA THR A 346 13.04 11.11 -8.86
C THR A 346 13.93 11.84 -9.86
N ILE A 347 15.14 11.36 -10.04
CA ILE A 347 16.14 11.93 -10.95
C ILE A 347 16.42 10.92 -12.07
N ASN A 348 16.22 11.35 -13.32
CA ASN A 348 16.53 10.50 -14.47
C ASN A 348 18.04 10.51 -14.76
N SER A 349 18.79 9.70 -14.01
CA SER A 349 20.24 9.58 -14.10
C SER A 349 20.73 8.96 -15.43
N ALA A 350 19.85 8.33 -16.21
CA ALA A 350 20.14 7.76 -17.52
C ALA A 350 19.88 8.73 -18.69
N ASN A 351 19.47 9.96 -18.42
CA ASN A 351 19.16 10.94 -19.47
C ASN A 351 20.43 11.37 -20.22
N PRO A 352 20.58 11.03 -21.52
CA PRO A 352 21.79 11.34 -22.28
C PRO A 352 21.95 12.83 -22.60
N ASP A 353 20.85 13.59 -22.57
CA ASP A 353 20.86 15.03 -22.87
C ASP A 353 21.29 15.85 -21.64
N GLN A 354 21.31 15.22 -20.45
CA GLN A 354 21.64 15.84 -19.17
C GLN A 354 22.63 14.97 -18.36
N PRO A 355 23.89 14.82 -18.79
CA PRO A 355 24.87 13.94 -18.12
C PRO A 355 25.09 14.28 -16.63
N ILE A 356 24.83 15.52 -16.24
CA ILE A 356 24.94 15.99 -14.85
C ILE A 356 24.02 15.20 -13.90
N LEU A 357 22.86 14.72 -14.36
CA LEU A 357 21.93 13.93 -13.57
C LEU A 357 22.51 12.56 -13.16
N GLY A 358 23.44 12.01 -13.97
CA GLY A 358 24.20 10.81 -13.68
C GLY A 358 25.34 11.02 -12.67
N ASN A 359 25.76 12.27 -12.43
CA ASN A 359 26.84 12.58 -11.50
C ASN A 359 26.36 12.45 -10.05
N GLU A 360 27.04 11.63 -9.26
CA GLU A 360 26.68 11.34 -7.88
C GLU A 360 26.74 12.60 -7.00
N LYS A 361 27.80 13.40 -7.11
CA LYS A 361 27.96 14.64 -6.32
C LYS A 361 26.85 15.65 -6.63
N PHE A 362 26.36 15.69 -7.88
CA PHE A 362 25.23 16.52 -8.21
C PHE A 362 23.96 16.08 -7.49
N ARG A 363 23.66 14.76 -7.48
CA ARG A 363 22.50 14.24 -6.76
C ARG A 363 22.63 14.48 -5.25
N GLN A 364 23.82 14.28 -4.70
CA GLN A 364 24.11 14.62 -3.29
C GLN A 364 23.96 16.11 -3.02
N ALA A 365 24.37 16.99 -3.94
CA ALA A 365 24.17 18.43 -3.80
C ALA A 365 22.68 18.80 -3.70
N LEU A 366 21.84 18.19 -4.53
CA LEU A 366 20.38 18.37 -4.43
C LEU A 366 19.83 17.81 -3.10
N PHE A 367 20.35 16.65 -2.64
CA PHE A 367 19.97 16.07 -1.37
C PHE A 367 20.23 17.01 -0.19
N TYR A 368 21.48 17.51 -0.06
CA TYR A 368 21.87 18.42 1.02
C TYR A 368 21.30 19.84 0.82
N GLY A 369 20.97 20.23 -0.41
CA GLY A 369 20.35 21.52 -0.73
C GLY A 369 18.84 21.57 -0.55
N THR A 370 18.20 20.50 -0.07
CA THR A 370 16.75 20.41 0.09
C THR A 370 16.33 20.58 1.55
N ASP A 371 15.72 21.71 1.89
CA ASP A 371 15.13 21.97 3.21
C ASP A 371 13.76 21.27 3.35
N ARG A 372 13.79 20.04 3.83
CA ARG A 372 12.63 19.17 4.00
C ARG A 372 11.69 19.64 5.10
N GLN A 373 12.23 20.34 6.12
CA GLN A 373 11.39 20.89 7.19
C GLN A 373 10.47 21.99 6.65
N THR A 374 11.01 22.88 5.83
CA THR A 374 10.20 23.93 5.20
C THR A 374 9.18 23.34 4.23
N ILE A 375 9.57 22.37 3.39
CA ILE A 375 8.66 21.70 2.45
C ILE A 375 7.50 21.04 3.23
N ALA A 376 7.81 20.22 4.21
CA ALA A 376 6.82 19.50 5.00
C ALA A 376 5.86 20.46 5.74
N LYS A 377 6.39 21.55 6.29
CA LYS A 377 5.57 22.59 6.94
C LYS A 377 4.60 23.25 5.96
N MET A 378 5.01 23.50 4.71
CA MET A 378 4.15 24.14 3.69
C MET A 378 2.97 23.27 3.30
N VAL A 379 3.15 21.95 3.30
CA VAL A 379 2.10 20.98 2.91
C VAL A 379 1.48 20.27 4.10
N LYS A 380 1.84 20.66 5.35
CA LYS A 380 1.32 20.09 6.60
C LYS A 380 1.62 18.60 6.75
N GLU A 381 2.79 18.16 6.32
CA GLU A 381 3.29 16.78 6.44
C GLU A 381 4.48 16.69 7.41
N ASP A 382 4.89 15.47 7.78
CA ASP A 382 6.06 15.24 8.62
C ASP A 382 7.34 15.32 7.75
N PRO A 383 8.36 16.12 8.09
CA PRO A 383 9.61 16.14 7.35
C PRO A 383 10.31 14.78 7.27
N ALA A 384 10.01 13.89 8.21
CA ALA A 384 10.48 12.52 8.21
C ALA A 384 9.92 11.67 7.05
N ASP A 385 8.84 12.08 6.40
CA ASP A 385 8.30 11.41 5.22
C ASP A 385 9.07 11.74 3.92
N TYR A 386 10.07 12.62 4.01
CA TYR A 386 10.88 13.09 2.89
C TYR A 386 12.34 12.64 2.93
N ILE A 387 12.70 11.75 3.86
CA ILE A 387 14.08 11.31 4.04
C ILE A 387 14.15 9.89 4.63
N VAL A 388 15.28 9.24 4.41
CA VAL A 388 15.67 8.01 5.12
C VAL A 388 16.10 8.34 6.57
N PRO A 389 15.97 7.42 7.53
CA PRO A 389 15.42 6.07 7.38
C PRO A 389 13.91 6.07 7.16
N THR A 390 13.45 5.12 6.39
CA THR A 390 12.05 5.04 5.95
C THR A 390 11.07 4.75 7.09
N THR A 391 9.81 5.12 6.86
CA THR A 391 8.70 4.90 7.81
C THR A 391 8.06 3.52 7.68
N HIS A 392 8.67 2.57 6.95
CA HIS A 392 8.14 1.23 6.79
C HIS A 392 7.90 0.55 8.14
N ILE A 393 6.73 -0.07 8.28
CA ILE A 393 6.37 -0.82 9.47
C ILE A 393 6.97 -2.21 9.37
N ILE A 394 7.80 -2.58 10.36
CA ILE A 394 8.44 -3.89 10.46
C ILE A 394 7.73 -4.84 11.42
N ASP A 395 6.98 -4.30 12.36
CA ASP A 395 6.12 -5.07 13.29
C ASP A 395 4.73 -4.41 13.32
N LEU A 396 3.79 -5.06 12.65
CA LEU A 396 2.44 -4.54 12.50
C LEU A 396 1.67 -4.55 13.83
N ALA A 397 1.92 -5.54 14.68
CA ALA A 397 1.23 -5.67 15.96
C ALA A 397 1.61 -4.56 16.95
N LYS A 398 2.85 -4.06 16.87
CA LYS A 398 3.38 -2.99 17.73
C LYS A 398 3.45 -1.64 17.01
N GLY A 399 3.26 -1.61 15.68
CA GLY A 399 3.47 -0.42 14.87
C GLY A 399 4.92 0.06 14.82
N THR A 400 5.87 -0.82 15.12
CA THR A 400 7.30 -0.49 15.08
C THR A 400 7.72 -0.20 13.64
N LYS A 401 8.32 0.97 13.42
CA LYS A 401 8.83 1.38 12.11
C LYS A 401 10.31 1.05 11.99
N PHE A 402 10.81 0.86 10.77
CA PHE A 402 12.24 0.63 10.53
C PHE A 402 13.10 1.75 11.14
N ARG A 403 12.72 3.00 11.01
CA ARG A 403 13.44 4.14 11.59
C ARG A 403 13.59 4.12 13.13
N ASP A 404 12.74 3.35 13.82
CA ASP A 404 12.79 3.21 15.29
C ASP A 404 13.76 2.12 15.74
N THR A 405 14.27 1.29 14.81
CA THR A 405 15.31 0.29 15.09
C THR A 405 16.68 0.92 15.30
N GLU A 406 17.64 0.14 15.79
CA GLU A 406 19.02 0.61 15.91
C GLU A 406 19.66 0.85 14.53
N GLU A 407 19.37 -0.02 13.56
CA GLU A 407 19.84 0.08 12.18
C GLU A 407 19.27 1.33 11.49
N GLY A 408 17.97 1.59 11.64
CA GLY A 408 17.34 2.79 11.10
C GLY A 408 17.87 4.06 11.76
N LYS A 409 18.01 4.09 13.08
CA LYS A 409 18.59 5.23 13.80
C LYS A 409 20.01 5.56 13.36
N ALA A 410 20.80 4.55 12.99
CA ALA A 410 22.14 4.74 12.47
C ALA A 410 22.18 5.48 11.11
N ASN A 411 21.07 5.49 10.36
CA ASN A 411 20.91 6.20 9.08
C ASN A 411 20.27 7.59 9.24
N THR A 412 19.99 8.04 10.46
CA THR A 412 19.36 9.34 10.69
C THR A 412 20.30 10.47 10.30
N HIS A 413 19.81 11.41 9.52
CA HIS A 413 20.53 12.60 9.13
C HIS A 413 20.18 13.78 10.03
N GLU A 414 21.19 14.50 10.53
CA GLU A 414 20.99 15.76 11.23
C GLU A 414 20.26 16.76 10.32
N ASN A 415 19.38 17.58 10.90
CA ASN A 415 18.60 18.59 10.20
C ASN A 415 17.89 18.04 8.94
N TYR A 416 17.42 16.80 9.00
CA TYR A 416 16.81 16.10 7.84
C TYR A 416 17.66 16.16 6.56
N GLY A 417 18.98 16.09 6.72
CA GLY A 417 19.96 16.12 5.64
C GLY A 417 20.23 17.49 5.02
N TYR A 418 19.65 18.57 5.52
CA TYR A 418 19.86 19.91 4.97
C TYR A 418 21.20 20.51 5.46
N ASP A 419 22.09 20.79 4.50
CA ASP A 419 23.41 21.40 4.69
C ASP A 419 23.81 22.24 3.47
N GLU A 420 23.62 23.56 3.57
CA GLU A 420 23.88 24.50 2.46
C GLU A 420 25.33 24.52 1.99
N GLU A 421 26.28 24.47 2.92
CA GLU A 421 27.70 24.56 2.58
C GLU A 421 28.18 23.31 1.87
N LYS A 422 27.77 22.14 2.36
CA LYS A 422 28.04 20.87 1.71
C LYS A 422 27.38 20.78 0.33
N ALA A 423 26.15 21.25 0.21
CA ALA A 423 25.44 21.30 -1.07
C ALA A 423 26.18 22.16 -2.11
N LYS A 424 26.63 23.37 -1.73
CA LYS A 424 27.38 24.27 -2.63
C LYS A 424 28.73 23.68 -3.05
N GLN A 425 29.44 23.04 -2.11
CA GLN A 425 30.70 22.36 -2.40
C GLN A 425 30.48 21.26 -3.44
N LEU A 426 29.59 20.32 -3.16
CA LEU A 426 29.29 19.17 -4.04
C LEU A 426 28.79 19.63 -5.42
N PHE A 427 27.96 20.67 -5.48
CA PHE A 427 27.50 21.25 -6.74
C PHE A 427 28.67 21.79 -7.59
N SER A 428 29.60 22.51 -6.95
CA SER A 428 30.77 23.06 -7.64
C SER A 428 31.70 21.95 -8.16
N GLU A 429 31.89 20.89 -7.36
CA GLU A 429 32.67 19.72 -7.76
C GLU A 429 32.00 18.99 -8.94
N ALA A 430 30.68 18.80 -8.90
CA ALA A 430 29.93 18.14 -9.95
C ALA A 430 30.02 18.89 -11.29
N LEU A 431 29.91 20.24 -11.27
CA LEU A 431 30.10 21.06 -12.46
C LEU A 431 31.48 20.86 -13.08
N ALA A 432 32.51 20.83 -12.23
CA ALA A 432 33.90 20.64 -12.67
C ALA A 432 34.13 19.23 -13.26
N GLU A 433 33.57 18.19 -12.65
CA GLU A 433 33.67 16.81 -13.12
C GLU A 433 32.98 16.59 -14.47
N VAL A 434 31.80 17.17 -14.66
CA VAL A 434 31.05 17.07 -15.92
C VAL A 434 31.54 18.03 -16.98
N GLY A 435 32.27 19.08 -16.57
CA GLY A 435 32.84 20.09 -17.48
C GLY A 435 31.80 21.09 -18.02
N VAL A 436 30.83 21.47 -17.16
CA VAL A 436 29.79 22.46 -17.51
C VAL A 436 29.82 23.65 -16.54
N ASP A 437 29.53 24.84 -17.05
CA ASP A 437 29.49 26.08 -16.25
C ASP A 437 28.09 26.36 -15.70
N LYS A 438 27.05 25.81 -16.33
CA LYS A 438 25.64 26.02 -15.96
C LYS A 438 24.83 24.77 -16.19
N VAL A 439 23.87 24.54 -15.28
CA VAL A 439 22.85 23.47 -15.36
C VAL A 439 21.48 24.11 -15.57
N SER A 440 20.73 23.64 -16.56
CA SER A 440 19.32 24.02 -16.78
C SER A 440 18.50 22.75 -16.90
N LEU A 441 17.60 22.53 -15.94
CA LEU A 441 16.79 21.32 -15.83
C LEU A 441 15.30 21.64 -15.85
N THR A 442 14.50 20.65 -16.22
CA THR A 442 13.04 20.69 -16.17
C THR A 442 12.52 19.70 -15.13
N MET A 443 11.73 20.19 -14.20
CA MET A 443 10.98 19.35 -13.25
C MET A 443 9.54 19.20 -13.71
N ILE A 444 9.14 17.96 -14.00
CA ILE A 444 7.74 17.64 -14.29
C ILE A 444 7.04 17.24 -12.98
N TYR A 445 5.80 17.70 -12.77
CA TYR A 445 5.04 17.43 -11.56
C TYR A 445 3.54 17.38 -11.81
N ASN A 446 2.77 16.79 -10.88
CA ASN A 446 1.32 16.75 -11.00
C ASN A 446 0.73 18.14 -10.83
N ASP A 447 -0.22 18.48 -11.69
CA ASP A 447 -1.05 19.69 -11.59
C ASP A 447 -2.02 19.56 -10.40
N ALA A 448 -1.45 19.62 -9.19
CA ALA A 448 -2.16 19.54 -7.91
C ALA A 448 -1.47 20.45 -6.90
N ALA A 449 -2.25 21.12 -6.06
CA ALA A 449 -1.79 22.17 -5.16
C ALA A 449 -0.55 21.80 -4.30
N PRO A 450 -0.45 20.64 -3.62
CA PRO A 450 0.74 20.33 -2.85
C PRO A 450 2.01 20.27 -3.69
N GLN A 451 1.97 19.58 -4.85
CA GLN A 451 3.15 19.45 -5.70
C GLN A 451 3.55 20.77 -6.37
N THR A 452 2.59 21.62 -6.72
CA THR A 452 2.86 22.96 -7.24
C THR A 452 3.66 23.78 -6.24
N VAL A 453 3.16 23.90 -5.01
CA VAL A 453 3.80 24.68 -3.94
C VAL A 453 5.20 24.14 -3.62
N MET A 454 5.36 22.82 -3.51
CA MET A 454 6.65 22.19 -3.24
C MET A 454 7.65 22.43 -4.39
N SER A 455 7.20 22.32 -5.65
CA SER A 455 8.06 22.51 -6.83
C SER A 455 8.51 23.96 -6.98
N GLU A 456 7.62 24.93 -6.74
CA GLU A 456 7.96 26.36 -6.75
C GLU A 456 8.96 26.71 -5.65
N TYR A 457 8.80 26.13 -4.46
CA TYR A 457 9.76 26.29 -3.38
C TYR A 457 11.14 25.73 -3.75
N LEU A 458 11.21 24.51 -4.30
CA LEU A 458 12.47 23.91 -4.75
C LEU A 458 13.13 24.76 -5.82
N GLN A 459 12.39 25.26 -6.80
CA GLN A 459 12.92 26.13 -7.82
C GLN A 459 13.59 27.38 -7.21
N GLN A 460 12.88 28.06 -6.32
CA GLN A 460 13.38 29.28 -5.67
C GLN A 460 14.58 28.99 -4.76
N SER A 461 14.50 27.96 -3.94
CA SER A 461 15.53 27.62 -2.97
C SER A 461 16.81 27.14 -3.64
N TRP A 462 16.74 26.24 -4.61
CA TRP A 462 17.91 25.73 -5.32
C TRP A 462 18.58 26.80 -6.21
N GLN A 463 17.78 27.62 -6.92
CA GLN A 463 18.33 28.72 -7.71
C GLN A 463 19.04 29.78 -6.82
N LYS A 464 18.49 30.04 -5.64
CA LYS A 464 19.14 30.91 -4.66
C LYS A 464 20.43 30.28 -4.10
N LEU A 465 20.38 28.99 -3.77
CA LEU A 465 21.48 28.26 -3.13
C LEU A 465 22.68 28.11 -4.06
N PHE A 466 22.45 27.66 -5.29
CA PHE A 466 23.50 27.36 -6.27
C PHE A 466 23.87 28.55 -7.16
N GLY A 467 23.10 29.63 -7.12
CA GLY A 467 23.24 30.81 -7.96
C GLY A 467 22.45 30.69 -9.27
N ALA A 468 21.59 31.68 -9.55
CA ALA A 468 20.73 31.68 -10.76
C ALA A 468 21.52 31.78 -12.09
N ASP A 469 22.77 32.20 -12.03
CA ASP A 469 23.72 32.20 -13.15
C ASP A 469 24.25 30.78 -13.46
N LYS A 470 24.31 29.89 -12.48
CA LYS A 470 24.84 28.54 -12.60
C LYS A 470 23.76 27.44 -12.59
N PHE A 471 22.60 27.68 -11.98
CA PHE A 471 21.53 26.72 -11.87
C PHE A 471 20.17 27.31 -12.23
N GLU A 472 19.44 26.66 -13.12
CA GLU A 472 18.08 27.00 -13.52
C GLU A 472 17.20 25.76 -13.44
N LEU A 473 16.07 25.83 -12.72
CA LEU A 473 15.05 24.81 -12.69
C LEU A 473 13.77 25.34 -13.36
N LYS A 474 13.36 24.72 -14.46
CA LYS A 474 12.09 25.00 -15.15
C LYS A 474 11.01 24.09 -14.59
N LEU A 475 9.82 24.61 -14.38
CA LEU A 475 8.69 23.87 -13.84
C LEU A 475 7.67 23.57 -14.93
N GLN A 476 7.21 22.32 -15.00
CA GLN A 476 6.20 21.87 -15.96
C GLN A 476 5.13 21.03 -15.25
N ALA A 477 3.98 21.67 -14.97
CA ALA A 477 2.81 21.00 -14.46
C ALA A 477 2.12 20.16 -15.53
N MET A 478 1.60 18.99 -15.16
CA MET A 478 0.85 18.14 -16.07
C MET A 478 -0.06 17.16 -15.30
N PRO A 479 -1.07 16.53 -15.98
CA PRO A 479 -1.88 15.49 -15.38
C PRO A 479 -1.04 14.30 -14.89
N SER A 480 -1.44 13.68 -13.77
CA SER A 480 -0.71 12.58 -13.13
C SER A 480 -0.46 11.39 -14.05
N SER A 481 -1.44 11.05 -14.93
CA SER A 481 -1.29 9.98 -15.91
C SER A 481 -0.17 10.27 -16.92
N GLN A 482 -0.17 11.48 -17.48
CA GLN A 482 0.85 11.90 -18.44
C GLN A 482 2.24 11.92 -17.82
N ARG A 483 2.38 12.44 -16.59
CA ARG A 483 3.63 12.40 -15.85
C ARG A 483 4.12 10.98 -15.64
N GLY A 484 3.23 10.08 -15.17
CA GLY A 484 3.55 8.68 -14.97
C GLY A 484 4.00 7.97 -16.25
N ASP A 485 3.38 8.29 -17.38
CA ASP A 485 3.76 7.72 -18.68
C ASP A 485 5.16 8.20 -19.12
N LEU A 486 5.48 9.47 -18.93
CA LEU A 486 6.82 9.99 -19.21
C LEU A 486 7.88 9.32 -18.32
N MET A 487 7.60 9.21 -17.02
CA MET A 487 8.53 8.56 -16.09
C MET A 487 8.77 7.09 -16.44
N ARG A 488 7.75 6.32 -16.79
CA ARG A 488 7.89 4.90 -17.19
C ARG A 488 8.59 4.70 -18.53
N SER A 489 8.57 5.73 -19.39
CA SER A 489 9.13 5.63 -20.75
C SER A 489 10.64 5.67 -20.81
N TRP A 490 11.36 5.95 -19.74
CA TRP A 490 12.81 6.16 -19.77
C TRP A 490 13.61 5.01 -20.40
N LYS A 491 13.15 3.76 -20.28
CA LYS A 491 13.83 2.60 -20.89
C LYS A 491 13.85 2.63 -22.42
N THR A 492 12.77 3.12 -23.03
CA THR A 492 12.63 3.22 -24.49
C THR A 492 12.91 4.62 -25.00
N LYS A 493 12.82 5.62 -24.14
CA LYS A 493 13.01 7.03 -24.41
C LYS A 493 13.78 7.69 -23.26
N PRO A 494 15.11 7.49 -23.19
CA PRO A 494 15.91 7.90 -22.04
C PRO A 494 15.81 9.36 -21.64
N ASN A 495 15.48 10.25 -22.56
CA ASN A 495 15.27 11.68 -22.33
C ASN A 495 13.80 12.06 -22.11
N SER A 496 12.95 11.13 -21.71
CA SER A 496 11.50 11.39 -21.51
C SER A 496 11.19 12.36 -20.39
N TYR A 497 12.06 12.49 -19.41
CA TYR A 497 11.99 13.46 -18.31
C TYR A 497 13.39 13.71 -17.73
N GLU A 498 13.54 14.71 -16.87
CA GLU A 498 14.79 15.02 -16.17
C GLU A 498 14.63 14.81 -14.65
N ILE A 499 13.74 15.56 -14.01
CA ILE A 499 13.43 15.47 -12.59
C ILE A 499 11.90 15.43 -12.39
N SER A 500 11.46 14.68 -11.38
CA SER A 500 10.05 14.63 -10.98
C SER A 500 9.91 14.38 -9.48
N TRP A 501 8.72 14.61 -8.94
CA TRP A 501 8.34 14.03 -7.65
C TRP A 501 8.08 12.54 -7.79
N GLY A 502 8.63 11.78 -6.87
CA GLY A 502 8.35 10.36 -6.67
C GLY A 502 7.81 10.10 -5.26
N GLY A 503 7.50 8.87 -5.00
CA GLY A 503 7.07 8.40 -3.70
C GLY A 503 6.43 7.04 -3.81
N TRP A 504 6.49 6.30 -2.72
CA TRP A 504 5.77 5.04 -2.56
C TRP A 504 5.07 5.01 -1.22
N ILE A 505 4.06 4.15 -1.16
CA ILE A 505 3.33 3.90 0.06
C ILE A 505 3.92 2.65 0.69
N SER A 506 4.33 2.77 1.93
CA SER A 506 4.87 1.69 2.73
C SER A 506 3.72 0.82 3.28
N THR A 507 3.05 0.10 2.38
CA THR A 507 2.02 -0.88 2.78
C THR A 507 2.61 -2.26 3.04
N ASP A 508 3.82 -2.50 2.54
CA ASP A 508 4.49 -3.77 2.71
C ASP A 508 5.14 -3.83 4.10
N LEU A 509 4.80 -4.86 4.84
CA LEU A 509 5.40 -5.17 6.14
C LEU A 509 6.82 -5.72 6.03
N MET A 510 7.39 -5.66 4.84
CA MET A 510 8.70 -6.15 4.49
C MET A 510 9.49 -5.02 3.84
N PRO A 511 10.15 -4.16 4.64
CA PRO A 511 10.92 -3.05 4.11
C PRO A 511 12.00 -3.50 3.13
N TRP A 512 12.59 -4.68 3.33
CA TRP A 512 13.56 -5.25 2.39
C TRP A 512 13.02 -5.46 0.98
N ASN A 513 11.74 -5.83 0.81
CA ASN A 513 11.11 -5.99 -0.50
C ASN A 513 10.65 -4.63 -1.09
N ALA A 514 10.37 -3.64 -0.27
CA ALA A 514 9.96 -2.32 -0.75
C ALA A 514 11.01 -1.68 -1.68
N PHE A 515 12.26 -2.03 -1.53
CA PHE A 515 13.37 -1.53 -2.35
C PHE A 515 13.49 -2.16 -3.75
N LYS A 516 12.64 -3.12 -4.12
CA LYS A 516 12.62 -3.75 -5.46
C LYS A 516 12.55 -2.74 -6.62
N TYR A 517 11.94 -1.58 -6.40
CA TYR A 517 11.82 -0.53 -7.41
C TYR A 517 13.17 0.04 -7.88
N TRP A 518 14.24 -0.13 -7.12
CA TRP A 518 15.58 0.36 -7.43
C TRP A 518 16.50 -0.72 -8.00
N THR A 519 16.09 -2.00 -8.03
CA THR A 519 16.90 -3.05 -8.65
C THR A 519 16.99 -2.86 -10.16
N THR A 520 18.09 -3.29 -10.77
CA THR A 520 18.31 -3.13 -12.22
C THR A 520 17.31 -3.95 -13.04
N TYR A 521 16.83 -5.05 -12.50
CA TYR A 521 15.96 -6.01 -13.17
C TYR A 521 14.45 -5.78 -12.97
N TYR A 522 14.02 -4.92 -12.02
CA TYR A 522 12.60 -4.66 -11.83
C TYR A 522 12.00 -3.91 -13.02
N SER A 523 11.01 -4.54 -13.67
CA SER A 523 10.49 -4.07 -14.96
C SER A 523 9.63 -2.81 -14.88
N ALA A 524 8.94 -2.60 -13.76
CA ALA A 524 7.96 -1.53 -13.60
C ALA A 524 8.51 -0.27 -12.90
N LYS A 525 9.83 -0.13 -12.77
CA LYS A 525 10.43 1.02 -12.10
C LYS A 525 10.30 2.32 -12.91
N ASN A 526 10.12 3.40 -12.19
CA ASN A 526 10.07 4.75 -12.74
C ASN A 526 11.46 5.43 -12.73
N GLU A 527 12.35 4.94 -11.90
CA GLU A 527 13.68 5.49 -11.66
C GLU A 527 14.73 4.69 -12.44
N PRO A 528 15.59 5.35 -13.20
CA PRO A 528 16.68 4.70 -13.91
C PRO A 528 17.91 4.47 -13.02
N TYR A 529 17.72 4.07 -11.77
CA TYR A 529 18.81 3.67 -10.91
C TYR A 529 19.33 2.30 -11.36
N LEU A 530 20.64 2.18 -11.60
CA LEU A 530 21.28 0.98 -12.11
C LEU A 530 22.55 0.74 -11.30
N SER A 531 22.50 -0.19 -10.34
CA SER A 531 23.63 -0.59 -9.52
C SER A 531 23.58 -2.08 -9.25
N GLU A 532 24.59 -2.82 -9.74
CA GLU A 532 24.73 -4.25 -9.45
C GLU A 532 25.05 -4.50 -7.97
N ASP A 533 25.72 -3.54 -7.30
CA ASP A 533 25.96 -3.61 -5.86
C ASP A 533 24.66 -3.49 -5.07
N PHE A 534 23.75 -2.62 -5.50
CA PHE A 534 22.43 -2.52 -4.91
C PHE A 534 21.62 -3.81 -5.10
N ASP A 535 21.64 -4.36 -6.32
CA ASP A 535 20.95 -5.63 -6.60
C ASP A 535 21.42 -6.74 -5.67
N LYS A 536 22.74 -6.80 -5.41
CA LYS A 536 23.31 -7.79 -4.51
C LYS A 536 22.78 -7.63 -3.08
N VAL A 537 22.78 -6.42 -2.53
CA VAL A 537 22.27 -6.17 -1.18
C VAL A 537 20.77 -6.48 -1.09
N PHE A 538 20.01 -6.11 -2.13
CA PHE A 538 18.60 -6.45 -2.22
C PHE A 538 18.37 -7.97 -2.29
N ASP A 539 19.16 -8.69 -3.10
CA ASP A 539 19.06 -10.14 -3.22
C ASP A 539 19.46 -10.83 -1.91
N ASP A 540 20.50 -10.37 -1.23
CA ASP A 540 20.90 -10.90 0.08
C ASP A 540 19.75 -10.71 1.11
N ALA A 541 19.08 -9.57 1.14
CA ALA A 541 17.95 -9.30 2.02
C ALA A 541 16.71 -10.17 1.74
N ASN A 542 16.48 -10.53 0.47
CA ASN A 542 15.27 -11.22 0.04
C ASN A 542 15.47 -12.72 -0.22
N PHE A 543 16.69 -13.15 -0.61
CA PHE A 543 16.99 -14.51 -1.05
C PHE A 543 18.25 -15.09 -0.38
N GLY A 544 19.03 -14.31 0.40
CA GLY A 544 20.23 -14.78 1.11
C GLY A 544 19.92 -15.93 2.08
N GLU A 545 20.87 -16.85 2.27
CA GLU A 545 20.67 -18.04 3.13
C GLU A 545 20.47 -17.67 4.60
N ASP A 546 21.13 -16.61 5.06
CA ASP A 546 21.11 -16.12 6.45
C ASP A 546 20.07 -15.02 6.72
N ARG A 547 19.23 -14.69 5.75
CA ARG A 547 18.26 -13.59 5.85
C ARG A 547 17.25 -13.72 6.99
N PHE A 548 17.05 -14.92 7.52
CA PHE A 548 16.16 -15.18 8.67
C PHE A 548 16.87 -15.05 10.01
N GLU A 549 18.19 -14.86 10.04
CA GLU A 549 18.90 -14.58 11.27
C GLU A 549 18.54 -13.18 11.80
N ASP A 550 18.54 -13.05 13.12
CA ASP A 550 18.15 -11.81 13.81
C ASP A 550 18.96 -10.60 13.33
N GLY A 551 18.26 -9.60 12.81
CA GLY A 551 18.82 -8.31 12.39
C GLY A 551 19.49 -8.30 11.02
N VAL A 552 19.68 -9.45 10.33
CA VAL A 552 20.32 -9.48 9.00
C VAL A 552 19.56 -8.62 8.00
N ARG A 553 18.27 -8.86 7.81
CA ARG A 553 17.42 -8.07 6.90
C ARG A 553 17.38 -6.58 7.22
N LEU A 554 17.41 -6.21 8.50
CA LEU A 554 17.40 -4.80 8.89
C LEU A 554 18.71 -4.09 8.55
N LYS A 555 19.85 -4.80 8.64
CA LYS A 555 21.15 -4.29 8.19
C LYS A 555 21.19 -4.08 6.69
N GLU A 556 20.65 -5.03 5.92
CA GLU A 556 20.57 -4.90 4.47
C GLU A 556 19.64 -3.75 4.05
N VAL A 557 18.52 -3.54 4.74
CA VAL A 557 17.67 -2.37 4.53
C VAL A 557 18.44 -1.08 4.80
N ALA A 558 19.18 -1.02 5.93
CA ALA A 558 20.01 0.14 6.26
C ALA A 558 21.09 0.41 5.20
N GLU A 559 21.65 -0.63 4.61
CA GLU A 559 22.65 -0.49 3.54
C GLU A 559 22.02 -0.01 2.22
N MET A 560 20.89 -0.58 1.81
CA MET A 560 20.14 -0.09 0.65
C MET A 560 19.76 1.39 0.76
N GLU A 561 19.41 1.87 1.96
CA GLU A 561 19.10 3.28 2.18
C GLU A 561 20.31 4.23 2.05
N LYS A 562 21.54 3.72 2.25
CA LYS A 562 22.77 4.50 2.07
C LYS A 562 23.21 4.60 0.61
N MET A 563 22.90 3.59 -0.17
CA MET A 563 23.23 3.50 -1.60
C MET A 563 22.34 4.40 -2.45
#